data_1e988b77d89bf26fbd3f2eb35c26e5f4
#
_entry.id   1e988b77d89bf26fbd3f2eb35c26e5f4
#
_cell.length_a   1.000
_cell.length_b   1.000
_cell.length_c   1.000
_cell.angle_alpha   90.00
_cell.angle_beta   90.00
_cell.angle_gamma   90.00
#
_symmetry.space_group_name_H-M   'P 1'
#
loop_
_entity.id
_entity.type
_entity.pdbx_description
1 polymer ?
#
loop_
_entity_poly.entity_id
_entity_poly.type
_entity_poly.pdbx_seq_one_letter_code
_entity_poly.pdbx_strand_id
1 'polypeptide(L)'
;GREMRGGYYRTDFEAPQDGEPVLVAENLVTPRGLAGFSAELRKGEILGIGGLSHCGMHEFGKAVFGVERLLAGRVVHMPSGQVIAGPRSAMRCRLGYVSKDRDREALVLSANIKDNIASAGYEKITSGRWFMSRSKEKAYVDGQVQDLSIRCSSREQLVRTLSGGNRQK
;
A
#
# COMPACT_ATOMS: atom_id res chain seq x y z
N GLY A 1 -0.29 -29.61 13.33
CA GLY A 1 -0.68 -28.57 12.41
C GLY A 1 -1.89 -27.82 12.94
N ARG A 2 -1.75 -26.52 13.23
CA ARG A 2 -2.92 -25.67 13.47
C ARG A 2 -3.55 -25.36 12.13
N GLU A 3 -4.76 -25.83 11.88
CA GLU A 3 -5.58 -25.35 10.79
C GLU A 3 -5.74 -23.81 10.94
N MET A 4 -5.27 -23.10 9.94
CA MET A 4 -5.66 -21.69 9.80
C MET A 4 -7.14 -21.69 9.44
N ARG A 5 -7.99 -21.32 10.40
CA ARG A 5 -9.39 -21.02 10.10
C ARG A 5 -9.39 -19.76 9.22
N GLY A 6 -9.40 -19.98 7.91
CA GLY A 6 -9.55 -18.93 6.93
C GLY A 6 -10.86 -18.21 7.16
N GLY A 7 -10.84 -16.89 7.22
CA GLY A 7 -12.04 -16.08 7.10
C GLY A 7 -12.75 -16.41 5.78
N TYR A 8 -13.99 -16.01 5.67
CA TYR A 8 -14.85 -16.19 4.49
C TYR A 8 -14.12 -15.73 3.23
N TYR A 9 -13.72 -16.67 2.38
CA TYR A 9 -13.34 -16.35 1.01
C TYR A 9 -14.64 -16.06 0.24
N ARG A 10 -14.74 -14.89 -0.38
CA ARG A 10 -15.78 -14.63 -1.36
C ARG A 10 -15.52 -15.56 -2.54
N THR A 11 -16.34 -16.60 -2.65
CA THR A 11 -16.32 -17.53 -3.79
C THR A 11 -17.22 -17.07 -4.94
N ASP A 12 -18.00 -16.01 -4.71
CA ASP A 12 -18.98 -15.41 -5.61
C ASP A 12 -18.52 -14.12 -6.28
N PHE A 13 -17.20 -13.85 -6.27
CA PHE A 13 -16.64 -12.69 -6.95
C PHE A 13 -16.54 -12.98 -8.45
N GLU A 14 -17.43 -12.40 -9.22
CA GLU A 14 -17.30 -12.29 -10.67
C GLU A 14 -16.56 -10.98 -10.98
N ALA A 15 -15.39 -11.11 -11.61
CA ALA A 15 -14.64 -9.94 -12.07
C ALA A 15 -15.48 -9.20 -13.13
N PRO A 16 -15.70 -7.90 -13.01
CA PRO A 16 -16.40 -7.15 -14.03
C PRO A 16 -15.60 -7.20 -15.34
N GLN A 17 -16.16 -7.85 -16.36
CA GLN A 17 -15.51 -7.99 -17.67
C GLN A 17 -15.49 -6.68 -18.47
N ASP A 18 -16.39 -5.74 -18.15
CA ASP A 18 -16.59 -4.48 -18.87
C ASP A 18 -16.22 -3.23 -18.05
N GLY A 19 -15.43 -3.38 -17.00
CA GLY A 19 -14.99 -2.26 -16.16
C GLY A 19 -14.09 -1.29 -16.93
N GLU A 20 -14.30 0.02 -16.76
CA GLU A 20 -13.38 1.03 -17.30
C GLU A 20 -11.98 0.87 -16.73
N PRO A 21 -10.92 1.05 -17.54
CA PRO A 21 -9.55 1.05 -17.05
C PRO A 21 -9.35 2.12 -15.98
N VAL A 22 -8.77 1.74 -14.84
CA VAL A 22 -8.44 2.68 -13.76
C VAL A 22 -6.95 2.92 -13.63
N LEU A 23 -6.13 1.94 -14.02
CA LEU A 23 -4.69 2.06 -14.01
C LEU A 23 -4.10 1.32 -15.21
N VAL A 24 -3.23 1.99 -15.94
CA VAL A 24 -2.55 1.42 -17.10
C VAL A 24 -1.05 1.57 -16.90
N ALA A 25 -0.35 0.44 -16.95
CA ALA A 25 1.11 0.35 -16.95
C ALA A 25 1.57 -0.02 -18.37
N GLU A 26 2.36 0.83 -18.99
CA GLU A 26 2.80 0.64 -20.37
C GLU A 26 4.30 0.42 -20.43
N ASN A 27 4.71 -0.73 -20.95
CA ASN A 27 6.10 -1.06 -21.29
C ASN A 27 7.10 -0.72 -20.19
N LEU A 28 6.80 -1.13 -18.94
CA LEU A 28 7.62 -0.80 -17.79
C LEU A 28 8.98 -1.51 -17.83
N VAL A 29 10.04 -0.74 -17.79
CA VAL A 29 11.42 -1.21 -17.67
C VAL A 29 12.01 -0.66 -16.37
N THR A 30 12.58 -1.53 -15.54
CA THR A 30 13.24 -1.15 -14.29
C THR A 30 14.68 -1.70 -14.24
N PRO A 31 15.57 -1.14 -13.40
CA PRO A 31 16.92 -1.68 -13.24
C PRO A 31 16.96 -3.11 -12.71
N ARG A 32 15.88 -3.60 -12.11
CA ARG A 32 15.82 -4.83 -11.30
C ARG A 32 14.74 -5.80 -11.71
N GLY A 33 14.50 -6.03 -12.99
CA GLY A 33 13.74 -7.20 -13.40
C GLY A 33 12.51 -6.98 -14.28
N LEU A 34 12.04 -5.76 -14.50
CA LEU A 34 11.02 -5.52 -15.52
C LEU A 34 11.69 -5.17 -16.86
N ALA A 35 11.33 -5.89 -17.90
CA ALA A 35 11.88 -5.76 -19.25
C ALA A 35 10.74 -5.54 -20.27
N GLY A 36 10.00 -4.44 -20.12
CA GLY A 36 8.91 -4.11 -21.05
C GLY A 36 7.55 -4.71 -20.65
N PHE A 37 7.28 -4.83 -19.35
CA PHE A 37 6.01 -5.38 -18.85
C PHE A 37 4.88 -4.35 -18.95
N SER A 38 3.71 -4.80 -19.43
CA SER A 38 2.50 -3.99 -19.51
C SER A 38 1.35 -4.70 -18.79
N ALA A 39 0.48 -3.92 -18.14
CA ALA A 39 -0.73 -4.43 -17.50
C ALA A 39 -1.78 -3.32 -17.43
N GLU A 40 -3.03 -3.73 -17.41
CA GLU A 40 -4.19 -2.86 -17.22
C GLU A 40 -5.01 -3.38 -16.05
N LEU A 41 -5.45 -2.48 -15.17
CA LEU A 41 -6.36 -2.77 -14.06
C LEU A 41 -7.67 -2.04 -14.29
N ARG A 42 -8.78 -2.77 -14.20
CA ARG A 42 -10.13 -2.25 -14.40
C ARG A 42 -10.84 -1.98 -13.07
N LYS A 43 -11.86 -1.16 -13.11
CA LYS A 43 -12.66 -0.84 -11.93
C LYS A 43 -13.32 -2.09 -11.37
N GLY A 44 -13.10 -2.36 -10.07
CA GLY A 44 -13.65 -3.54 -9.38
C GLY A 44 -12.88 -4.84 -9.64
N GLU A 45 -11.84 -4.83 -10.47
CA GLU A 45 -11.02 -6.01 -10.77
C GLU A 45 -10.01 -6.30 -9.66
N ILE A 46 -9.68 -7.59 -9.50
CA ILE A 46 -8.54 -8.08 -8.73
C ILE A 46 -7.57 -8.71 -9.72
N LEU A 47 -6.53 -7.97 -10.09
CA LEU A 47 -5.49 -8.44 -10.99
C LEU A 47 -4.43 -9.23 -10.24
N GLY A 48 -4.33 -10.54 -10.49
CA GLY A 48 -3.27 -11.39 -9.96
C GLY A 48 -2.02 -11.35 -10.84
N ILE A 49 -0.86 -11.07 -10.24
CA ILE A 49 0.43 -11.13 -10.93
C ILE A 49 1.28 -12.19 -10.26
N GLY A 50 1.63 -13.23 -10.99
CA GLY A 50 2.41 -14.36 -10.51
C GLY A 50 3.60 -14.67 -11.41
N GLY A 51 4.56 -15.41 -10.88
CA GLY A 51 5.72 -15.85 -11.64
C GLY A 51 6.76 -16.54 -10.75
N LEU A 52 7.84 -16.98 -11.38
CA LEU A 52 8.98 -17.55 -10.66
C LEU A 52 9.68 -16.49 -9.80
N SER A 53 10.45 -16.95 -8.81
CA SER A 53 11.30 -16.07 -8.02
C SER A 53 12.17 -15.21 -8.95
N HIS A 54 12.23 -13.90 -8.67
CA HIS A 54 12.96 -12.91 -9.48
C HIS A 54 12.36 -12.57 -10.86
N CYS A 55 11.09 -12.94 -11.13
CA CYS A 55 10.41 -12.54 -12.37
C CYS A 55 9.99 -11.06 -12.46
N GLY A 56 10.24 -10.27 -11.42
CA GLY A 56 9.88 -8.84 -11.40
C GLY A 56 8.50 -8.51 -10.83
N MET A 57 7.74 -9.49 -10.30
CA MET A 57 6.38 -9.21 -9.80
C MET A 57 6.35 -8.21 -8.62
N HIS A 58 7.37 -8.21 -7.76
CA HIS A 58 7.48 -7.23 -6.66
C HIS A 58 7.93 -5.87 -7.16
N GLU A 59 8.84 -5.86 -8.12
CA GLU A 59 9.31 -4.66 -8.81
C GLU A 59 8.17 -3.99 -9.55
N PHE A 60 7.22 -4.75 -10.11
CA PHE A 60 6.02 -4.19 -10.73
C PHE A 60 5.17 -3.38 -9.74
N GLY A 61 4.86 -3.92 -8.57
CA GLY A 61 4.11 -3.17 -7.54
C GLY A 61 4.82 -1.89 -7.11
N LYS A 62 6.15 -1.96 -6.92
CA LYS A 62 6.99 -0.79 -6.60
C LYS A 62 7.01 0.23 -7.73
N ALA A 63 7.11 -0.22 -8.97
CA ALA A 63 7.11 0.63 -10.16
C ALA A 63 5.77 1.34 -10.34
N VAL A 64 4.65 0.61 -10.18
CA VAL A 64 3.30 1.17 -10.27
C VAL A 64 3.04 2.22 -9.21
N PHE A 65 3.50 2.01 -7.99
CA PHE A 65 3.39 3.01 -6.92
C PHE A 65 4.43 4.13 -7.02
N GLY A 66 5.43 3.98 -7.89
CA GLY A 66 6.48 4.96 -8.12
C GLY A 66 7.60 4.95 -7.07
N VAL A 67 7.78 3.86 -6.31
CA VAL A 67 8.93 3.64 -5.43
C VAL A 67 10.14 3.19 -6.24
N GLU A 68 9.94 2.31 -7.21
CA GLU A 68 11.00 1.88 -8.12
C GLU A 68 11.10 2.83 -9.31
N ARG A 69 12.34 3.21 -9.67
CA ARG A 69 12.59 4.09 -10.80
C ARG A 69 12.33 3.37 -12.13
N LEU A 70 11.55 3.98 -12.99
CA LEU A 70 11.39 3.52 -14.37
C LEU A 70 12.57 4.00 -15.24
N LEU A 71 13.13 3.10 -16.02
CA LEU A 71 14.06 3.40 -17.11
C LEU A 71 13.32 3.70 -18.40
N ALA A 72 12.18 3.04 -18.61
CA ALA A 72 11.27 3.28 -19.71
C ALA A 72 9.83 2.90 -19.34
N GLY A 73 8.88 3.34 -20.14
CA GLY A 73 7.47 3.13 -19.89
C GLY A 73 6.86 4.17 -18.96
N ARG A 74 5.59 3.99 -18.65
CA ARG A 74 4.83 4.89 -17.77
C ARG A 74 3.68 4.17 -17.09
N VAL A 75 3.21 4.74 -15.97
CA VAL A 75 1.98 4.35 -15.30
C VAL A 75 1.02 5.51 -15.33
N VAL A 76 -0.21 5.27 -15.77
CA VAL A 76 -1.25 6.30 -15.91
C VAL A 76 -2.45 5.93 -15.06
N HIS A 77 -2.89 6.87 -14.22
CA HIS A 77 -4.17 6.79 -13.53
C HIS A 77 -5.26 7.33 -14.46
N MET A 78 -6.03 6.44 -15.04
CA MET A 78 -6.98 6.76 -16.12
C MET A 78 -8.07 7.76 -15.72
N PRO A 79 -8.71 7.67 -14.53
CA PRO A 79 -9.77 8.61 -14.14
C PRO A 79 -9.31 10.09 -14.07
N SER A 80 -8.02 10.34 -13.81
CA SER A 80 -7.48 11.71 -13.74
C SER A 80 -6.53 12.04 -14.90
N GLY A 81 -6.18 11.07 -15.75
CA GLY A 81 -5.17 11.21 -16.79
C GLY A 81 -3.74 11.45 -16.24
N GLN A 82 -3.54 11.31 -14.93
CA GLN A 82 -2.28 11.65 -14.29
C GLN A 82 -1.25 10.51 -14.45
N VAL A 83 -0.04 10.87 -14.90
CA VAL A 83 1.11 9.97 -14.88
C VAL A 83 1.63 9.84 -13.45
N ILE A 84 1.85 8.61 -13.00
CA ILE A 84 2.42 8.31 -11.69
C ILE A 84 3.94 8.41 -11.79
N ALA A 85 4.48 9.54 -11.35
CA ALA A 85 5.93 9.81 -11.37
C ALA A 85 6.63 9.48 -10.03
N GLY A 86 5.86 9.10 -9.00
CA GLY A 86 6.41 8.79 -7.68
C GLY A 86 5.32 8.60 -6.63
N PRO A 87 5.66 8.21 -5.39
CA PRO A 87 4.69 7.91 -4.33
C PRO A 87 3.70 9.03 -4.05
N ARG A 88 4.14 10.29 -4.09
CA ARG A 88 3.24 11.43 -3.88
C ARG A 88 2.14 11.55 -4.94
N SER A 89 2.48 11.29 -6.21
CA SER A 89 1.49 11.27 -7.29
C SER A 89 0.55 10.09 -7.17
N ALA A 90 1.06 8.90 -6.81
CA ALA A 90 0.27 7.73 -6.54
C ALA A 90 -0.75 7.98 -5.41
N MET A 91 -0.30 8.52 -4.28
CA MET A 91 -1.18 8.85 -3.15
C MET A 91 -2.27 9.89 -3.51
N ARG A 92 -1.96 10.89 -4.32
CA ARG A 92 -2.96 11.84 -4.84
C ARG A 92 -4.02 11.15 -5.70
N CYS A 93 -3.64 10.13 -6.44
CA CYS A 93 -4.54 9.26 -7.19
C CYS A 93 -5.20 8.17 -6.33
N ARG A 94 -5.06 8.24 -4.99
CA ARG A 94 -5.61 7.28 -4.03
C ARG A 94 -5.11 5.85 -4.20
N LEU A 95 -3.92 5.67 -4.75
CA LEU A 95 -3.25 4.39 -4.76
C LEU A 95 -2.63 4.15 -3.38
N GLY A 96 -2.77 2.92 -2.86
CA GLY A 96 -2.07 2.42 -1.68
C GLY A 96 -1.09 1.32 -2.09
N TYR A 97 0.01 1.19 -1.34
CA TYR A 97 1.00 0.15 -1.55
C TYR A 97 1.28 -0.59 -0.24
N VAL A 98 1.16 -1.91 -0.27
CA VAL A 98 1.53 -2.77 0.85
C VAL A 98 2.75 -3.58 0.46
N SER A 99 3.88 -3.33 1.14
CA SER A 99 5.13 -4.00 0.85
C SER A 99 5.13 -5.46 1.31
N LYS A 100 5.83 -6.31 0.55
CA LYS A 100 6.12 -7.70 0.95
C LYS A 100 7.00 -7.75 2.20
N ASP A 101 8.03 -6.90 2.28
CA ASP A 101 8.95 -6.81 3.42
C ASP A 101 8.60 -5.59 4.26
N ARG A 102 7.49 -5.69 5.01
CA ARG A 102 7.01 -4.61 5.87
C ARG A 102 8.02 -4.15 6.91
N ASP A 103 8.81 -5.08 7.45
CA ASP A 103 9.75 -4.80 8.54
C ASP A 103 10.93 -3.92 8.07
N ARG A 104 11.25 -3.95 6.79
CA ARG A 104 12.32 -3.13 6.17
C ARG A 104 11.80 -1.93 5.41
N GLU A 105 10.62 -2.03 4.81
CA GLU A 105 10.16 -1.04 3.82
C GLU A 105 8.98 -0.20 4.31
N ALA A 106 8.19 -0.70 5.29
CA ALA A 106 6.94 -0.04 5.66
C ALA A 106 6.85 0.38 7.13
N LEU A 107 7.64 -0.20 8.03
CA LEU A 107 7.55 0.05 9.46
C LEU A 107 8.85 0.57 10.05
N VAL A 108 8.74 1.56 10.92
CA VAL A 108 9.83 2.00 11.79
C VAL A 108 9.75 1.17 13.08
N LEU A 109 10.42 0.01 13.11
CA LEU A 109 10.32 -0.98 14.20
C LEU A 109 10.76 -0.43 15.57
N SER A 110 11.65 0.56 15.59
CA SER A 110 12.12 1.24 16.79
C SER A 110 11.18 2.33 17.29
N ALA A 111 10.20 2.74 16.49
CA ALA A 111 9.17 3.69 16.89
C ALA A 111 7.94 2.97 17.48
N ASN A 112 7.08 3.73 18.13
CA ASN A 112 5.84 3.22 18.68
C ASN A 112 4.72 3.11 17.62
N ILE A 113 3.60 2.52 17.99
CA ILE A 113 2.44 2.34 17.11
C ILE A 113 1.88 3.69 16.67
N LYS A 114 1.76 4.64 17.58
CA LYS A 114 1.26 5.99 17.32
C LYS A 114 2.06 6.67 16.22
N ASP A 115 3.38 6.69 16.34
CA ASP A 115 4.25 7.38 15.39
C ASP A 115 4.23 6.72 14.00
N ASN A 116 4.16 5.37 13.94
CA ASN A 116 4.01 4.66 12.67
C ASN A 116 2.68 5.01 11.98
N ILE A 117 1.57 4.99 12.70
CA ILE A 117 0.25 5.34 12.13
C ILE A 117 0.18 6.82 11.76
N ALA A 118 0.65 7.71 12.65
CA ALA A 118 0.63 9.15 12.44
C ALA A 118 1.44 9.58 11.21
N SER A 119 2.57 8.91 10.95
CA SER A 119 3.41 9.22 9.77
C SER A 119 2.66 9.05 8.44
N ALA A 120 1.81 8.04 8.33
CA ALA A 120 1.01 7.79 7.13
C ALA A 120 -0.18 8.78 6.99
N GLY A 121 -0.63 9.36 8.09
CA GLY A 121 -1.76 10.29 8.14
C GLY A 121 -1.40 11.75 8.41
N TYR A 122 -0.17 12.15 8.17
CA TYR A 122 0.35 13.47 8.55
C TYR A 122 -0.56 14.65 8.13
N GLU A 123 -1.08 14.62 6.91
CA GLU A 123 -1.99 15.67 6.42
C GLU A 123 -3.30 15.75 7.20
N LYS A 124 -3.77 14.65 7.78
CA LYS A 124 -5.02 14.56 8.54
C LYS A 124 -4.87 15.06 9.99
N ILE A 125 -3.66 14.99 10.54
CA ILE A 125 -3.37 15.33 11.94
C ILE A 125 -2.81 16.73 12.11
N THR A 126 -2.51 17.43 11.01
CA THR A 126 -2.04 18.81 11.06
C THR A 126 -3.18 19.79 11.26
N SER A 127 -2.89 20.90 11.97
CA SER A 127 -3.76 22.06 12.11
C SER A 127 -3.06 23.25 11.49
N GLY A 128 -3.60 23.69 10.35
CA GLY A 128 -2.88 24.65 9.51
C GLY A 128 -1.67 23.99 8.83
N ARG A 129 -0.69 24.81 8.43
CA ARG A 129 0.45 24.35 7.60
C ARG A 129 1.62 23.79 8.41
N TRP A 130 1.68 24.07 9.73
CA TRP A 130 2.92 23.91 10.52
C TRP A 130 2.77 23.18 11.84
N PHE A 131 1.55 22.98 12.35
CA PHE A 131 1.37 22.45 13.70
C PHE A 131 0.61 21.13 13.68
N MET A 132 1.16 20.12 14.38
CA MET A 132 0.45 18.90 14.68
C MET A 132 -0.57 19.13 15.81
N SER A 133 -1.80 18.70 15.61
CA SER A 133 -2.83 18.72 16.63
C SER A 133 -2.86 17.40 17.39
N ARG A 134 -2.49 17.42 18.67
CA ARG A 134 -2.52 16.21 19.53
C ARG A 134 -3.91 15.56 19.60
N SER A 135 -4.97 16.36 19.55
CA SER A 135 -6.34 15.85 19.54
C SER A 135 -6.67 15.11 18.24
N LYS A 136 -6.30 15.69 17.09
CA LYS A 136 -6.49 15.06 15.79
C LYS A 136 -5.62 13.80 15.63
N GLU A 137 -4.37 13.86 16.09
CA GLU A 137 -3.46 12.72 16.09
C GLU A 137 -4.04 11.56 16.88
N LYS A 138 -4.47 11.83 18.13
CA LYS A 138 -5.08 10.80 18.98
C LYS A 138 -6.32 10.19 18.34
N ALA A 139 -7.23 11.01 17.83
CA ALA A 139 -8.46 10.54 17.21
C ALA A 139 -8.16 9.70 15.93
N TYR A 140 -7.20 10.14 15.12
CA TYR A 140 -6.78 9.42 13.93
C TYR A 140 -6.16 8.05 14.27
N VAL A 141 -5.21 8.03 15.21
CA VAL A 141 -4.52 6.82 15.62
C VAL A 141 -5.50 5.82 16.28
N ASP A 142 -6.38 6.29 17.15
CA ASP A 142 -7.37 5.44 17.82
C ASP A 142 -8.35 4.84 16.79
N GLY A 143 -8.78 5.61 15.80
CA GLY A 143 -9.61 5.14 14.70
C GLY A 143 -8.91 4.04 13.90
N GLN A 144 -7.66 4.26 13.47
CA GLN A 144 -6.93 3.25 12.69
C GLN A 144 -6.68 1.96 13.48
N VAL A 145 -6.37 2.06 14.78
CA VAL A 145 -6.19 0.88 15.64
C VAL A 145 -7.48 0.08 15.75
N GLN A 146 -8.63 0.76 15.84
CA GLN A 146 -9.94 0.12 15.90
C GLN A 146 -10.33 -0.51 14.56
N ASP A 147 -10.23 0.25 13.47
CA ASP A 147 -10.62 -0.18 12.12
C ASP A 147 -9.84 -1.42 11.68
N LEU A 148 -8.54 -1.45 11.96
CA LEU A 148 -7.65 -2.57 11.65
C LEU A 148 -7.60 -3.64 12.75
N SER A 149 -8.34 -3.45 13.86
CA SER A 149 -8.35 -4.35 15.01
C SER A 149 -6.94 -4.69 15.51
N ILE A 150 -6.07 -3.68 15.66
CA ILE A 150 -4.69 -3.86 16.12
C ILE A 150 -4.71 -4.17 17.61
N ARG A 151 -4.17 -5.32 18.01
CA ARG A 151 -4.05 -5.71 19.41
C ARG A 151 -2.73 -5.20 19.99
N CYS A 152 -2.82 -4.22 20.87
CA CYS A 152 -1.68 -3.61 21.55
C CYS A 152 -2.05 -3.23 22.99
N SER A 153 -1.06 -3.14 23.88
CA SER A 153 -1.25 -2.74 25.27
C SER A 153 -1.44 -1.21 25.41
N SER A 154 -0.78 -0.45 24.55
CA SER A 154 -0.91 1.00 24.46
C SER A 154 -0.45 1.49 23.07
N ARG A 155 -0.77 2.74 22.74
CA ARG A 155 -0.30 3.40 21.48
C ARG A 155 1.21 3.70 21.51
N GLU A 156 1.78 3.78 22.71
CA GLU A 156 3.22 4.00 22.93
C GLU A 156 4.03 2.69 22.88
N GLN A 157 3.37 1.55 22.71
CA GLN A 157 4.05 0.26 22.55
C GLN A 157 4.91 0.26 21.28
N LEU A 158 6.17 -0.21 21.40
CA LEU A 158 7.08 -0.31 20.26
C LEU A 158 6.59 -1.34 19.25
N VAL A 159 6.60 -1.00 17.96
CA VAL A 159 6.12 -1.87 16.88
C VAL A 159 6.88 -3.21 16.85
N ARG A 160 8.17 -3.22 17.14
CA ARG A 160 8.98 -4.47 17.19
C ARG A 160 8.45 -5.52 18.20
N THR A 161 7.69 -5.09 19.22
CA THR A 161 7.15 -6.00 20.24
C THR A 161 5.79 -6.61 19.84
N LEU A 162 5.20 -6.14 18.75
CA LEU A 162 3.96 -6.70 18.24
C LEU A 162 4.19 -8.07 17.58
N SER A 163 3.16 -8.92 17.62
CA SER A 163 3.15 -10.15 16.84
C SER A 163 3.18 -9.85 15.34
N GLY A 164 3.68 -10.80 14.54
CA GLY A 164 3.74 -10.65 13.08
C GLY A 164 2.40 -10.28 12.44
N GLY A 165 1.29 -10.85 12.89
CA GLY A 165 -0.05 -10.52 12.40
C GLY A 165 -0.50 -9.11 12.75
N ASN A 166 -0.16 -8.58 13.93
CA ASN A 166 -0.47 -7.20 14.28
C ASN A 166 0.44 -6.18 13.58
N ARG A 167 1.68 -6.57 13.25
CA ARG A 167 2.55 -5.73 12.40
C ARG A 167 2.11 -5.68 10.94
N GLN A 168 1.32 -6.63 10.49
CA GLN A 168 0.81 -6.67 9.12
C GLN A 168 -0.43 -5.78 8.91
N LYS A 169 -1.12 -5.44 9.98
CA LYS A 169 -2.26 -4.53 9.99
C LYS A 169 -1.82 -3.08 9.93
#